data_b21416f67177d2ecf4b4fb2826dc7cbf
#
_entry.id   b21416f67177d2ecf4b4fb2826dc7cbf
#
_cell.length_a   1.000
_cell.length_b   1.000
_cell.length_c   1.000
_cell.angle_alpha   90.00
_cell.angle_beta   90.00
_cell.angle_gamma   90.00
#
_symmetry.space_group_name_H-M   'P 1'
#
loop_
_entity.id
_entity.type
_entity.pdbx_description
1 polymer ?
#
loop_
_entity_poly.entity_id
_entity_poly.type
_entity_poly.pdbx_seq_one_letter_code
_entity_poly.pdbx_strand_id
1 'polypeptide(L)'
;MITVKRFNNNSATWDSFVSLANNGTLFHTRRFLSYHPEGRFNDHSLEFYKKGKLISVLPAAIIENDGRRQLVSHPGASVGSFVVPEDVAFADALAMVEQLSEYAKANNFDDIRLTQPPTIYSRRLSHYIDFALQKNGYKYLRREISSVLFLEETIDDNLSKFKSTHRRAVRKAEKSGIVVRQSEDFEKFYYILKKNLSIRHNVSPTHTLTELLHLKELFPDKIYLFSAYMEDKMVAGAVNFIATDNVVLAFYISHDEDFQELRPINLLFYKVFEWAIQEKFRVFDFGIFTVNEEPNMGLARFKENFGASGQFRDTLELHL
;
A
#
# COMPACT_ATOMS: atom_id res chain seq x y z
N MET A 1 22.63 -10.68 -21.50
CA MET A 1 23.17 -9.96 -20.34
C MET A 1 22.18 -8.88 -19.95
N ILE A 2 21.89 -8.71 -18.65
CA ILE A 2 21.08 -7.62 -18.10
C ILE A 2 22.02 -6.49 -17.68
N THR A 3 21.64 -5.25 -17.93
CA THR A 3 22.38 -4.07 -17.51
C THR A 3 21.50 -3.24 -16.57
N VAL A 4 22.11 -2.75 -15.49
CA VAL A 4 21.45 -1.87 -14.51
C VAL A 4 21.90 -0.44 -14.79
N LYS A 5 20.94 0.47 -14.81
CA LYS A 5 21.20 1.91 -14.95
C LYS A 5 20.45 2.67 -13.85
N ARG A 6 21.03 3.77 -13.44
CA ARG A 6 20.30 4.72 -12.61
C ARG A 6 19.20 5.38 -13.45
N PHE A 7 18.05 5.64 -12.83
CA PHE A 7 16.93 6.35 -13.46
C PHE A 7 17.41 7.70 -14.05
N ASN A 8 17.02 7.97 -15.29
CA ASN A 8 17.52 9.09 -16.08
C ASN A 8 16.52 10.24 -16.25
N ASN A 9 15.57 10.40 -15.32
CA ASN A 9 14.51 11.42 -15.34
C ASN A 9 13.44 11.27 -16.44
N ASN A 10 13.33 10.12 -17.11
CA ASN A 10 12.23 9.84 -18.02
C ASN A 10 11.03 9.24 -17.26
N SER A 11 10.35 10.08 -16.47
CA SER A 11 9.20 9.68 -15.65
C SER A 11 8.06 9.09 -16.48
N ALA A 12 7.82 9.57 -17.70
CA ALA A 12 6.75 9.07 -18.56
C ALA A 12 6.98 7.61 -18.98
N THR A 13 8.21 7.25 -19.37
CA THR A 13 8.56 5.86 -19.72
C THR A 13 8.46 4.95 -18.48
N TRP A 14 8.94 5.43 -17.33
CA TRP A 14 8.86 4.69 -16.07
C TRP A 14 7.40 4.42 -15.67
N ASP A 15 6.56 5.46 -15.61
CA ASP A 15 5.17 5.33 -15.18
C ASP A 15 4.33 4.51 -16.17
N SER A 16 4.62 4.62 -17.47
CA SER A 16 4.03 3.73 -18.48
C SER A 16 4.42 2.27 -18.26
N PHE A 17 5.69 1.98 -17.95
CA PHE A 17 6.14 0.63 -17.64
C PHE A 17 5.42 0.08 -16.38
N VAL A 18 5.37 0.87 -15.31
CA VAL A 18 4.67 0.50 -14.06
C VAL A 18 3.21 0.17 -14.32
N SER A 19 2.51 0.97 -15.13
CA SER A 19 1.08 0.79 -15.43
C SER A 19 0.78 -0.52 -16.19
N LEU A 20 1.72 -1.02 -16.97
CA LEU A 20 1.58 -2.26 -17.74
C LEU A 20 2.18 -3.49 -17.05
N ALA A 21 2.92 -3.28 -15.96
CA ALA A 21 3.61 -4.35 -15.26
C ALA A 21 2.66 -5.28 -14.50
N ASN A 22 3.16 -6.48 -14.19
CA ASN A 22 2.43 -7.48 -13.41
C ASN A 22 2.11 -7.02 -12.00
N ASN A 23 3.11 -6.47 -11.31
CA ASN A 23 3.07 -6.08 -9.90
C ASN A 23 3.27 -4.57 -9.69
N GLY A 24 3.07 -3.78 -10.75
CA GLY A 24 3.11 -2.32 -10.68
C GLY A 24 1.99 -1.79 -9.80
N THR A 25 2.31 -0.86 -8.92
CA THR A 25 1.34 -0.19 -8.04
C THR A 25 1.46 1.33 -8.15
N LEU A 26 0.46 2.05 -7.64
CA LEU A 26 0.52 3.49 -7.45
C LEU A 26 1.85 3.94 -6.81
N PHE A 27 2.33 3.20 -5.81
CA PHE A 27 3.53 3.52 -5.02
C PHE A 27 4.84 3.41 -5.79
N HIS A 28 4.87 2.70 -6.92
CA HIS A 28 6.05 2.55 -7.78
C HIS A 28 6.19 3.68 -8.81
N THR A 29 5.16 4.52 -8.99
CA THR A 29 5.18 5.56 -10.02
C THR A 29 6.06 6.74 -9.61
N ARG A 30 6.74 7.36 -10.58
CA ARG A 30 7.50 8.59 -10.35
C ARG A 30 6.57 9.73 -9.93
N ARG A 31 5.35 9.73 -10.48
CA ARG A 31 4.30 10.68 -10.09
C ARG A 31 3.94 10.56 -8.61
N PHE A 32 3.84 9.34 -8.05
CA PHE A 32 3.62 9.17 -6.62
C PHE A 32 4.84 9.66 -5.81
N LEU A 33 6.05 9.26 -6.20
CA LEU A 33 7.25 9.65 -5.45
C LEU A 33 7.51 11.16 -5.47
N SER A 34 6.96 11.90 -6.46
CA SER A 34 7.13 13.35 -6.57
C SER A 34 6.33 14.18 -5.54
N TYR A 35 5.40 13.57 -4.76
CA TYR A 35 4.68 14.33 -3.72
C TYR A 35 5.56 14.70 -2.54
N HIS A 36 6.67 13.99 -2.35
CA HIS A 36 7.60 14.30 -1.27
C HIS A 36 8.27 15.64 -1.47
N PRO A 37 8.46 16.43 -0.40
CA PRO A 37 9.27 17.63 -0.45
C PRO A 37 10.65 17.38 -1.07
N GLU A 38 11.14 18.33 -1.86
CA GLU A 38 12.47 18.24 -2.47
C GLU A 38 13.55 18.00 -1.40
N GLY A 39 14.47 17.09 -1.70
CA GLY A 39 15.57 16.73 -0.79
C GLY A 39 15.21 15.81 0.38
N ARG A 40 13.92 15.41 0.55
CA ARG A 40 13.55 14.47 1.61
C ARG A 40 14.22 13.11 1.47
N PHE A 41 14.38 12.62 0.24
CA PHE A 41 15.03 11.35 -0.07
C PHE A 41 16.12 11.56 -1.13
N ASN A 42 17.25 10.88 -0.95
CA ASN A 42 18.29 10.80 -1.96
C ASN A 42 17.93 9.68 -2.95
N ASP A 43 17.14 10.03 -3.97
CA ASP A 43 16.63 9.06 -4.96
C ASP A 43 17.79 8.35 -5.66
N HIS A 44 17.72 7.04 -5.69
CA HIS A 44 18.65 6.15 -6.38
C HIS A 44 17.89 5.03 -7.09
N SER A 45 16.78 5.38 -7.72
CA SER A 45 15.94 4.44 -8.47
C SER A 45 16.70 3.85 -9.66
N LEU A 46 16.41 2.58 -9.98
CA LEU A 46 17.14 1.79 -10.96
C LEU A 46 16.24 1.27 -12.07
N GLU A 47 16.82 1.15 -13.25
CA GLU A 47 16.22 0.59 -14.46
C GLU A 47 17.04 -0.61 -14.93
N PHE A 48 16.37 -1.70 -15.28
CA PHE A 48 16.98 -2.94 -15.74
C PHE A 48 16.68 -3.15 -17.22
N TYR A 49 17.72 -3.36 -18.01
CA TYR A 49 17.62 -3.49 -19.46
C TYR A 49 18.15 -4.85 -19.91
N LYS A 50 17.45 -5.49 -20.87
CA LYS A 50 17.92 -6.68 -21.59
C LYS A 50 17.89 -6.39 -23.08
N LYS A 51 19.06 -6.48 -23.77
CA LYS A 51 19.18 -6.16 -25.21
C LYS A 51 18.59 -4.79 -25.58
N GLY A 52 18.78 -3.79 -24.72
CA GLY A 52 18.27 -2.43 -24.92
C GLY A 52 16.80 -2.20 -24.58
N LYS A 53 16.03 -3.25 -24.24
CA LYS A 53 14.64 -3.16 -23.80
C LYS A 53 14.57 -3.04 -22.27
N LEU A 54 13.76 -2.10 -21.75
CA LEU A 54 13.43 -2.01 -20.32
C LEU A 54 12.61 -3.24 -19.90
N ILE A 55 13.09 -3.95 -18.88
CA ILE A 55 12.45 -5.19 -18.39
C ILE A 55 12.06 -5.12 -16.90
N SER A 56 12.59 -4.14 -16.15
CA SER A 56 12.18 -3.90 -14.77
C SER A 56 12.59 -2.50 -14.34
N VAL A 57 11.85 -1.96 -13.38
CA VAL A 57 12.20 -0.76 -12.63
C VAL A 57 12.17 -1.07 -11.14
N LEU A 58 13.01 -0.36 -10.36
CA LEU A 58 13.13 -0.51 -8.91
C LEU A 58 13.21 0.89 -8.30
N PRO A 59 12.11 1.42 -7.73
CA PRO A 59 12.16 2.67 -7.01
C PRO A 59 13.01 2.49 -5.75
N ALA A 60 14.03 3.31 -5.58
CA ALA A 60 14.94 3.21 -4.44
C ALA A 60 15.51 4.57 -4.03
N ALA A 61 15.99 4.63 -2.79
CA ALA A 61 16.73 5.77 -2.26
C ALA A 61 17.93 5.30 -1.45
N ILE A 62 18.89 6.18 -1.27
CA ILE A 62 20.03 5.97 -0.39
C ILE A 62 19.62 6.38 1.02
N ILE A 63 19.84 5.51 1.98
CA ILE A 63 19.77 5.82 3.41
C ILE A 63 21.14 5.60 4.03
N GLU A 64 21.62 6.58 4.75
CA GLU A 64 22.85 6.48 5.53
C GLU A 64 22.45 6.42 7.01
N ASN A 65 22.78 5.32 7.66
CA ASN A 65 22.49 5.07 9.06
C ASN A 65 23.63 4.31 9.73
N ASP A 66 24.09 4.79 10.88
CA ASP A 66 25.17 4.17 11.68
C ASP A 66 26.43 3.86 10.86
N GLY A 67 26.79 4.76 9.93
CA GLY A 67 27.96 4.60 9.07
C GLY A 67 27.78 3.59 7.93
N ARG A 68 26.59 3.00 7.77
CA ARG A 68 26.24 2.08 6.68
C ARG A 68 25.44 2.81 5.60
N ARG A 69 25.80 2.53 4.36
CA ARG A 69 25.13 3.07 3.18
C ARG A 69 24.19 2.01 2.57
N GLN A 70 22.91 2.26 2.66
CA GLN A 70 21.87 1.30 2.29
C GLN A 70 21.13 1.74 1.03
N LEU A 71 20.90 0.78 0.11
CA LEU A 71 19.96 0.93 -1.00
C LEU A 71 18.60 0.41 -0.54
N VAL A 72 17.65 1.32 -0.31
CA VAL A 72 16.33 0.95 0.23
C VAL A 72 15.26 1.15 -0.84
N SER A 73 14.43 0.13 -1.11
CA SER A 73 13.28 0.26 -2.00
C SER A 73 12.32 1.27 -1.39
N HIS A 74 11.97 2.29 -2.06
CA HIS A 74 11.79 3.67 -1.69
C HIS A 74 11.14 3.88 -0.31
N PRO A 75 11.84 4.50 0.66
CA PRO A 75 11.37 4.64 2.05
C PRO A 75 10.14 5.56 2.20
N GLY A 76 9.83 6.36 1.17
CA GLY A 76 8.62 7.19 1.11
C GLY A 76 7.40 6.50 0.47
N ALA A 77 7.44 5.18 0.29
CA ALA A 77 6.36 4.42 -0.32
C ALA A 77 5.97 3.21 0.54
N SER A 78 4.71 2.78 0.45
CA SER A 78 4.22 1.64 1.23
C SER A 78 4.85 0.32 0.80
N VAL A 79 5.21 0.20 -0.48
CA VAL A 79 5.87 -0.95 -1.10
C VAL A 79 6.82 -0.46 -2.18
N GLY A 80 7.78 -1.29 -2.54
CA GLY A 80 8.75 -1.04 -3.58
C GLY A 80 9.22 -2.35 -4.22
N SER A 81 10.54 -2.60 -4.28
CA SER A 81 11.14 -3.76 -4.91
C SER A 81 11.04 -3.75 -6.44
N PHE A 82 11.29 -4.89 -7.09
CA PHE A 82 11.26 -5.02 -8.54
C PHE A 82 9.85 -4.93 -9.10
N VAL A 83 9.64 -4.08 -10.06
CA VAL A 83 8.44 -4.05 -10.91
C VAL A 83 8.74 -4.80 -12.19
N VAL A 84 7.98 -5.83 -12.51
CA VAL A 84 8.26 -6.75 -13.62
C VAL A 84 7.02 -6.98 -14.50
N PRO A 85 7.20 -7.29 -15.80
CA PRO A 85 6.08 -7.66 -16.68
C PRO A 85 5.47 -9.02 -16.30
N GLU A 86 4.26 -9.30 -16.80
CA GLU A 86 3.56 -10.56 -16.51
C GLU A 86 4.29 -11.80 -17.04
N ASP A 87 5.04 -11.64 -18.12
CA ASP A 87 5.77 -12.69 -18.83
C ASP A 87 7.25 -12.75 -18.46
N VAL A 88 7.66 -12.15 -17.33
CA VAL A 88 9.05 -12.21 -16.89
C VAL A 88 9.53 -13.66 -16.85
N ALA A 89 10.65 -13.95 -17.51
CA ALA A 89 11.24 -15.27 -17.48
C ALA A 89 11.96 -15.52 -16.14
N PHE A 90 11.91 -16.74 -15.63
CA PHE A 90 12.58 -17.12 -14.38
C PHE A 90 14.09 -16.83 -14.41
N ALA A 91 14.75 -17.13 -15.54
CA ALA A 91 16.18 -16.80 -15.73
C ALA A 91 16.46 -15.29 -15.66
N ASP A 92 15.51 -14.46 -16.13
CA ASP A 92 15.66 -13.00 -16.05
C ASP A 92 15.47 -12.51 -14.63
N ALA A 93 14.53 -13.08 -13.86
CA ALA A 93 14.35 -12.77 -12.45
C ALA A 93 15.62 -13.06 -11.64
N LEU A 94 16.24 -14.22 -11.83
CA LEU A 94 17.52 -14.57 -11.21
C LEU A 94 18.62 -13.57 -11.58
N ALA A 95 18.79 -13.29 -12.88
CA ALA A 95 19.83 -12.42 -13.37
C ALA A 95 19.62 -10.94 -12.93
N MET A 96 18.37 -10.47 -12.81
CA MET A 96 18.09 -9.11 -12.31
C MET A 96 18.53 -8.94 -10.84
N VAL A 97 18.22 -9.92 -9.99
CA VAL A 97 18.60 -9.88 -8.57
C VAL A 97 20.11 -9.98 -8.40
N GLU A 98 20.79 -10.85 -9.16
CA GLU A 98 22.24 -10.93 -9.18
C GLU A 98 22.88 -9.60 -9.62
N GLN A 99 22.39 -9.00 -10.70
CA GLN A 99 22.88 -7.72 -11.21
C GLN A 99 22.60 -6.55 -10.25
N LEU A 100 21.53 -6.60 -9.46
CA LEU A 100 21.30 -5.62 -8.39
C LEU A 100 22.38 -5.71 -7.32
N SER A 101 22.74 -6.92 -6.89
CA SER A 101 23.79 -7.14 -5.89
C SER A 101 25.17 -6.70 -6.38
N GLU A 102 25.51 -7.01 -7.65
CA GLU A 102 26.75 -6.55 -8.27
C GLU A 102 26.80 -5.03 -8.41
N TYR A 103 25.70 -4.41 -8.86
CA TYR A 103 25.58 -2.98 -8.96
C TYR A 103 25.77 -2.30 -7.59
N ALA A 104 25.15 -2.82 -6.55
CA ALA A 104 25.24 -2.25 -5.22
C ALA A 104 26.67 -2.34 -4.66
N LYS A 105 27.35 -3.48 -4.81
CA LYS A 105 28.78 -3.61 -4.47
C LYS A 105 29.67 -2.62 -5.20
N ALA A 106 29.48 -2.48 -6.51
CA ALA A 106 30.26 -1.56 -7.34
C ALA A 106 30.03 -0.08 -7.00
N ASN A 107 28.90 0.25 -6.33
CA ASN A 107 28.56 1.60 -5.89
C ASN A 107 28.72 1.81 -4.38
N ASN A 108 29.47 0.92 -3.69
CA ASN A 108 29.79 0.99 -2.27
C ASN A 108 28.56 1.06 -1.37
N PHE A 109 27.55 0.27 -1.64
CA PHE A 109 26.47 0.00 -0.68
C PHE A 109 26.90 -1.13 0.25
N ASP A 110 26.48 -1.02 1.51
CA ASP A 110 26.68 -2.06 2.54
C ASP A 110 25.48 -3.00 2.62
N ASP A 111 24.29 -2.48 2.30
CA ASP A 111 23.05 -3.25 2.41
C ASP A 111 22.09 -2.92 1.26
N ILE A 112 21.26 -3.89 0.93
CA ILE A 112 20.07 -3.69 0.09
C ILE A 112 18.84 -4.08 0.90
N ARG A 113 17.83 -3.20 0.99
CA ARG A 113 16.57 -3.48 1.67
C ARG A 113 15.39 -3.28 0.74
N LEU A 114 14.57 -4.33 0.57
CA LEU A 114 13.45 -4.34 -0.36
C LEU A 114 12.14 -4.66 0.38
N THR A 115 11.15 -3.77 0.30
CA THR A 115 9.79 -4.01 0.80
C THR A 115 8.91 -4.41 -0.35
N GLN A 116 8.47 -5.66 -0.38
CA GLN A 116 7.70 -6.21 -1.50
C GLN A 116 6.22 -5.84 -1.43
N PRO A 117 5.55 -5.60 -2.58
CA PRO A 117 4.11 -5.56 -2.60
C PRO A 117 3.54 -6.94 -2.26
N PRO A 118 2.40 -7.02 -1.54
CA PRO A 118 1.69 -8.28 -1.36
C PRO A 118 1.44 -8.96 -2.71
N THR A 119 1.63 -10.28 -2.79
CA THR A 119 1.49 -11.03 -4.07
C THR A 119 0.12 -10.86 -4.70
N ILE A 120 -0.94 -10.65 -3.90
CA ILE A 120 -2.30 -10.40 -4.39
C ILE A 120 -2.46 -9.09 -5.17
N TYR A 121 -1.47 -8.19 -5.13
CA TYR A 121 -1.45 -6.96 -5.93
C TYR A 121 -1.07 -7.23 -7.39
N SER A 122 -0.50 -8.41 -7.66
CA SER A 122 -0.11 -8.82 -9.01
C SER A 122 -1.33 -9.20 -9.85
N ARG A 123 -1.27 -8.90 -11.14
CA ARG A 123 -2.26 -9.34 -12.14
C ARG A 123 -2.24 -10.87 -12.28
N ARG A 124 -1.03 -11.42 -12.30
CA ARG A 124 -0.76 -12.85 -12.34
C ARG A 124 0.16 -13.22 -11.17
N LEU A 125 -0.25 -14.21 -10.36
CA LEU A 125 0.56 -14.68 -9.24
C LEU A 125 1.88 -15.29 -9.74
N SER A 126 2.99 -14.81 -9.16
CA SER A 126 4.33 -15.30 -9.46
C SER A 126 5.26 -15.04 -8.27
N HIS A 127 6.07 -16.03 -7.93
CA HIS A 127 7.09 -15.96 -6.88
C HIS A 127 8.53 -16.00 -7.45
N TYR A 128 8.70 -15.65 -8.72
CA TYR A 128 10.03 -15.68 -9.35
C TYR A 128 11.00 -14.69 -8.71
N ILE A 129 10.55 -13.50 -8.39
CA ILE A 129 11.38 -12.49 -7.68
C ILE A 129 11.67 -12.93 -6.25
N ASP A 130 10.67 -13.44 -5.52
CA ASP A 130 10.84 -13.94 -4.15
C ASP A 130 11.90 -15.03 -4.09
N PHE A 131 11.79 -16.02 -4.99
CA PHE A 131 12.76 -17.09 -5.08
C PHE A 131 14.16 -16.58 -5.47
N ALA A 132 14.23 -15.66 -6.45
CA ALA A 132 15.49 -15.08 -6.89
C ALA A 132 16.19 -14.31 -5.74
N LEU A 133 15.45 -13.56 -4.94
CA LEU A 133 15.97 -12.87 -3.76
C LEU A 133 16.54 -13.87 -2.74
N GLN A 134 15.77 -14.89 -2.36
CA GLN A 134 16.23 -15.92 -1.43
C GLN A 134 17.47 -16.67 -1.95
N LYS A 135 17.48 -17.02 -3.22
CA LYS A 135 18.61 -17.70 -3.90
C LYS A 135 19.88 -16.85 -3.88
N ASN A 136 19.75 -15.53 -3.94
CA ASN A 136 20.86 -14.57 -3.88
C ASN A 136 21.20 -14.10 -2.44
N GLY A 137 20.70 -14.80 -1.43
CA GLY A 137 21.11 -14.60 -0.04
C GLY A 137 20.31 -13.57 0.76
N TYR A 138 19.28 -12.97 0.17
CA TYR A 138 18.39 -12.09 0.92
C TYR A 138 17.67 -12.85 2.03
N LYS A 139 17.53 -12.22 3.19
CA LYS A 139 16.83 -12.74 4.37
C LYS A 139 15.63 -11.87 4.69
N TYR A 140 14.60 -12.46 5.29
CA TYR A 140 13.49 -11.68 5.83
C TYR A 140 13.98 -10.81 6.98
N LEU A 141 13.87 -9.50 6.82
CA LEU A 141 14.09 -8.53 7.88
C LEU A 141 12.83 -8.38 8.73
N ARG A 142 11.66 -8.38 8.07
CA ARG A 142 10.33 -8.33 8.71
C ARG A 142 9.29 -8.98 7.82
N ARG A 143 8.28 -9.60 8.45
CA ARG A 143 7.11 -10.17 7.82
C ARG A 143 5.84 -9.62 8.49
N GLU A 144 5.39 -8.48 8.03
CA GLU A 144 4.14 -7.89 8.52
C GLU A 144 2.93 -8.60 7.89
N ILE A 145 1.77 -8.55 8.58
CA ILE A 145 0.53 -9.11 8.05
C ILE A 145 -0.46 -8.00 7.75
N SER A 146 -0.87 -7.91 6.49
CA SER A 146 -2.00 -7.10 6.03
C SER A 146 -3.28 -7.93 6.07
N SER A 147 -4.41 -7.31 6.40
CA SER A 147 -5.71 -7.96 6.32
C SER A 147 -6.38 -7.64 5.00
N VAL A 148 -6.70 -8.65 4.22
CA VAL A 148 -7.30 -8.50 2.90
C VAL A 148 -8.67 -9.19 2.83
N LEU A 149 -9.61 -8.56 2.14
CA LEU A 149 -10.91 -9.11 1.81
C LEU A 149 -10.99 -9.31 0.30
N PHE A 150 -11.20 -10.55 -0.14
CA PHE A 150 -11.58 -10.82 -1.53
C PHE A 150 -13.05 -10.45 -1.68
N LEU A 151 -13.32 -9.49 -2.56
CA LEU A 151 -14.67 -9.01 -2.82
C LEU A 151 -15.43 -10.02 -3.67
N GLU A 152 -16.71 -10.20 -3.37
CA GLU A 152 -17.64 -11.02 -4.16
C GLU A 152 -18.30 -10.14 -5.24
N GLU A 153 -19.13 -10.76 -6.09
CA GLU A 153 -19.82 -10.05 -7.17
C GLU A 153 -20.92 -9.11 -6.67
N THR A 154 -21.49 -9.42 -5.49
CA THR A 154 -22.57 -8.62 -4.90
C THR A 154 -22.24 -8.20 -3.47
N ILE A 155 -22.80 -7.08 -3.03
CA ILE A 155 -22.64 -6.61 -1.66
C ILE A 155 -23.30 -7.57 -0.64
N ASP A 156 -24.37 -8.26 -1.00
CA ASP A 156 -25.05 -9.21 -0.14
C ASP A 156 -24.17 -10.45 0.12
N ASP A 157 -23.47 -10.94 -0.91
CA ASP A 157 -22.49 -12.03 -0.77
C ASP A 157 -21.32 -11.59 0.13
N ASN A 158 -20.84 -10.37 -0.01
CA ASN A 158 -19.82 -9.83 0.90
C ASN A 158 -20.35 -9.69 2.33
N LEU A 159 -21.59 -9.23 2.51
CA LEU A 159 -22.22 -9.12 3.82
C LEU A 159 -22.35 -10.50 4.50
N SER A 160 -22.49 -11.57 3.72
CA SER A 160 -22.53 -12.95 4.24
C SER A 160 -21.22 -13.34 4.94
N LYS A 161 -20.08 -12.82 4.50
CA LYS A 161 -18.76 -13.02 5.13
C LYS A 161 -18.62 -12.33 6.48
N PHE A 162 -19.38 -11.26 6.74
CA PHE A 162 -19.30 -10.54 8.00
C PHE A 162 -19.75 -11.41 9.17
N LYS A 163 -19.07 -11.34 10.29
CA LYS A 163 -19.57 -11.92 11.54
C LYS A 163 -20.92 -11.29 11.91
N SER A 164 -21.78 -12.05 12.58
CA SER A 164 -23.14 -11.61 12.95
C SER A 164 -23.15 -10.28 13.73
N THR A 165 -22.12 -10.03 14.55
CA THR A 165 -21.93 -8.77 15.27
C THR A 165 -21.77 -7.59 14.33
N HIS A 166 -20.97 -7.73 13.25
CA HIS A 166 -20.74 -6.68 12.26
C HIS A 166 -21.98 -6.46 11.37
N ARG A 167 -22.69 -7.52 10.96
CA ARG A 167 -23.97 -7.37 10.26
C ARG A 167 -25.01 -6.58 11.09
N ARG A 168 -25.08 -6.86 12.41
CA ARG A 168 -25.96 -6.09 13.31
C ARG A 168 -25.49 -4.64 13.47
N ALA A 169 -24.18 -4.42 13.50
CA ALA A 169 -23.60 -3.09 13.61
C ALA A 169 -23.90 -2.21 12.39
N VAL A 170 -23.85 -2.77 11.17
CA VAL A 170 -24.28 -2.09 9.93
C VAL A 170 -25.73 -1.62 10.07
N ARG A 171 -26.65 -2.56 10.39
CA ARG A 171 -28.08 -2.23 10.56
C ARG A 171 -28.36 -1.23 11.68
N LYS A 172 -27.56 -1.29 12.77
CA LYS A 172 -27.66 -0.30 13.86
C LYS A 172 -27.29 1.10 13.38
N ALA A 173 -26.17 1.23 12.66
CA ALA A 173 -25.73 2.52 12.14
C ALA A 173 -26.75 3.13 11.16
N GLU A 174 -27.29 2.33 10.25
CA GLU A 174 -28.37 2.76 9.33
C GLU A 174 -29.58 3.29 10.08
N LYS A 175 -30.09 2.50 11.05
CA LYS A 175 -31.26 2.89 11.87
C LYS A 175 -31.00 4.12 12.73
N SER A 176 -29.76 4.39 13.08
CA SER A 176 -29.36 5.57 13.85
C SER A 176 -29.24 6.84 13.01
N GLY A 177 -29.52 6.77 11.70
CA GLY A 177 -29.45 7.92 10.80
C GLY A 177 -28.06 8.26 10.29
N ILE A 178 -27.08 7.34 10.42
CA ILE A 178 -25.76 7.53 9.81
C ILE A 178 -25.88 7.43 8.30
N VAL A 179 -25.33 8.43 7.60
CA VAL A 179 -25.25 8.49 6.13
C VAL A 179 -23.79 8.42 5.71
N VAL A 180 -23.48 7.55 4.74
CA VAL A 180 -22.12 7.43 4.18
C VAL A 180 -22.11 7.95 2.75
N ARG A 181 -21.12 8.75 2.43
CA ARG A 181 -20.89 9.29 1.08
C ARG A 181 -19.42 9.53 0.80
N GLN A 182 -19.05 9.58 -0.47
CA GLN A 182 -17.77 10.12 -0.88
C GLN A 182 -17.71 11.61 -0.49
N SER A 183 -16.55 12.07 -0.03
CA SER A 183 -16.33 13.41 0.49
C SER A 183 -15.01 13.98 0.00
N GLU A 184 -14.96 15.28 -0.17
CA GLU A 184 -13.71 16.01 -0.42
C GLU A 184 -13.22 16.78 0.83
N ASP A 185 -13.88 16.63 1.97
CA ASP A 185 -13.54 17.31 3.23
C ASP A 185 -12.43 16.57 3.97
N PHE A 186 -11.24 16.52 3.34
CA PHE A 186 -10.05 15.91 3.93
C PHE A 186 -9.59 16.61 5.21
N GLU A 187 -9.86 17.89 5.37
CA GLU A 187 -9.49 18.67 6.57
C GLU A 187 -10.21 18.16 7.82
N LYS A 188 -11.55 18.00 7.74
CA LYS A 188 -12.33 17.44 8.87
C LYS A 188 -11.92 16.01 9.17
N PHE A 189 -11.72 15.18 8.14
CA PHE A 189 -11.24 13.82 8.35
C PHE A 189 -9.86 13.80 9.01
N TYR A 190 -8.93 14.63 8.55
CA TYR A 190 -7.58 14.69 9.09
C TYR A 190 -7.58 15.14 10.57
N TYR A 191 -8.48 16.04 10.94
CA TYR A 191 -8.66 16.43 12.35
C TYR A 191 -9.06 15.22 13.22
N ILE A 192 -10.06 14.42 12.77
CA ILE A 192 -10.49 13.19 13.47
C ILE A 192 -9.33 12.18 13.54
N LEU A 193 -8.61 11.98 12.44
CA LEU A 193 -7.47 11.07 12.37
C LEU A 193 -6.37 11.48 13.36
N LYS A 194 -5.98 12.75 13.36
CA LYS A 194 -4.93 13.28 14.25
C LYS A 194 -5.33 13.14 15.72
N LYS A 195 -6.58 13.48 16.07
CA LYS A 195 -7.13 13.32 17.43
C LYS A 195 -7.00 11.87 17.90
N ASN A 196 -7.42 10.89 17.08
CA ASN A 196 -7.37 9.48 17.44
C ASN A 196 -5.95 8.93 17.58
N LEU A 197 -5.06 9.26 16.66
CA LEU A 197 -3.66 8.79 16.70
C LEU A 197 -2.93 9.36 17.92
N SER A 198 -3.18 10.62 18.28
CA SER A 198 -2.61 11.24 19.48
C SER A 198 -3.10 10.56 20.76
N ILE A 199 -4.41 10.28 20.86
CA ILE A 199 -5.00 9.66 22.06
C ILE A 199 -4.56 8.19 22.22
N ARG A 200 -4.55 7.42 21.13
CA ARG A 200 -4.36 5.95 21.21
C ARG A 200 -2.91 5.51 21.14
N HIS A 201 -2.07 6.24 20.43
CA HIS A 201 -0.74 5.77 20.06
C HIS A 201 0.37 6.80 20.27
N ASN A 202 0.03 8.02 20.62
CA ASN A 202 0.98 9.15 20.73
C ASN A 202 1.87 9.31 19.48
N VAL A 203 1.27 9.05 18.30
CA VAL A 203 1.92 9.18 16.98
C VAL A 203 1.16 10.14 16.08
N SER A 204 1.85 10.67 15.09
CA SER A 204 1.25 11.50 14.03
C SER A 204 0.94 10.68 12.78
N PRO A 205 0.00 11.11 11.92
CA PRO A 205 -0.18 10.52 10.60
C PRO A 205 1.12 10.53 9.79
N THR A 206 1.31 9.53 8.94
CA THR A 206 2.48 9.43 8.04
C THR A 206 2.60 10.64 7.10
N HIS A 207 1.46 11.12 6.59
CA HIS A 207 1.40 12.32 5.76
C HIS A 207 0.91 13.51 6.60
N THR A 208 1.45 14.69 6.35
CA THR A 208 0.80 15.95 6.76
C THR A 208 -0.48 16.15 5.95
N LEU A 209 -1.37 17.05 6.40
CA LEU A 209 -2.57 17.40 5.63
C LEU A 209 -2.21 17.93 4.24
N THR A 210 -1.19 18.79 4.15
CA THR A 210 -0.71 19.34 2.87
C THR A 210 -0.25 18.25 1.93
N GLU A 211 0.53 17.27 2.40
CA GLU A 211 0.97 16.13 1.60
C GLU A 211 -0.21 15.26 1.14
N LEU A 212 -1.20 15.03 2.00
CA LEU A 212 -2.40 14.26 1.65
C LEU A 212 -3.25 14.96 0.59
N LEU A 213 -3.43 16.28 0.71
CA LEU A 213 -4.13 17.09 -0.28
C LEU A 213 -3.37 17.13 -1.61
N HIS A 214 -2.06 17.26 -1.57
CA HIS A 214 -1.22 17.21 -2.77
C HIS A 214 -1.28 15.83 -3.46
N LEU A 215 -1.28 14.74 -2.70
CA LEU A 215 -1.51 13.40 -3.25
C LEU A 215 -2.89 13.29 -3.92
N LYS A 216 -3.95 13.83 -3.30
CA LYS A 216 -5.30 13.86 -3.90
C LYS A 216 -5.31 14.67 -5.20
N GLU A 217 -4.62 15.81 -5.25
CA GLU A 217 -4.47 16.63 -6.46
C GLU A 217 -3.71 15.86 -7.58
N LEU A 218 -2.62 15.19 -7.23
CA LEU A 218 -1.86 14.36 -8.18
C LEU A 218 -2.68 13.16 -8.68
N PHE A 219 -3.53 12.59 -7.84
CA PHE A 219 -4.27 11.36 -8.13
C PHE A 219 -5.76 11.49 -7.82
N PRO A 220 -6.50 12.39 -8.53
CA PRO A 220 -7.91 12.63 -8.27
C PRO A 220 -8.77 11.36 -8.44
N ASP A 221 -8.35 10.45 -9.34
CA ASP A 221 -9.05 9.21 -9.67
C ASP A 221 -8.47 7.97 -8.95
N LYS A 222 -7.55 8.16 -8.01
CA LYS A 222 -6.91 7.04 -7.28
C LYS A 222 -6.98 7.20 -5.77
N ILE A 223 -7.34 8.38 -5.25
CA ILE A 223 -7.42 8.65 -3.81
C ILE A 223 -8.83 9.15 -3.50
N TYR A 224 -9.54 8.39 -2.67
CA TYR A 224 -10.93 8.64 -2.31
C TYR A 224 -11.11 8.70 -0.80
N LEU A 225 -11.77 9.73 -0.33
CA LEU A 225 -12.28 9.81 1.04
C LEU A 225 -13.75 9.41 1.05
N PHE A 226 -14.09 8.37 1.80
CA PHE A 226 -15.47 8.07 2.19
C PHE A 226 -15.68 8.50 3.63
N SER A 227 -16.79 9.16 3.90
CA SER A 227 -17.08 9.67 5.24
C SER A 227 -18.50 9.31 5.67
N ALA A 228 -18.62 8.99 6.96
CA ALA A 228 -19.89 8.77 7.63
C ALA A 228 -20.29 10.03 8.38
N TYR A 229 -21.54 10.42 8.24
CA TYR A 229 -22.12 11.61 8.85
C TYR A 229 -23.30 11.23 9.73
N MET A 230 -23.38 11.92 10.89
CA MET A 230 -24.59 12.05 11.66
C MET A 230 -25.08 13.49 11.45
N GLU A 231 -26.24 13.64 10.77
CA GLU A 231 -26.66 14.95 10.26
C GLU A 231 -25.54 15.59 9.41
N ASP A 232 -25.07 16.76 9.77
CA ASP A 232 -23.98 17.48 9.08
C ASP A 232 -22.60 17.24 9.69
N LYS A 233 -22.52 16.48 10.79
CA LYS A 233 -21.25 16.21 11.48
C LYS A 233 -20.60 14.95 10.90
N MET A 234 -19.36 15.07 10.41
CA MET A 234 -18.53 13.92 10.07
C MET A 234 -18.14 13.17 11.35
N VAL A 235 -18.48 11.88 11.42
CA VAL A 235 -18.25 11.02 12.60
C VAL A 235 -17.30 9.86 12.32
N ALA A 236 -16.99 9.57 11.05
CA ALA A 236 -15.97 8.61 10.67
C ALA A 236 -15.53 8.86 9.23
N GLY A 237 -14.38 8.32 8.85
CA GLY A 237 -13.91 8.34 7.46
C GLY A 237 -12.85 7.29 7.20
N ALA A 238 -12.66 7.01 5.90
CA ALA A 238 -11.59 6.19 5.38
C ALA A 238 -11.03 6.81 4.09
N VAL A 239 -9.73 7.04 4.07
CA VAL A 239 -8.99 7.41 2.86
C VAL A 239 -8.52 6.13 2.19
N ASN A 240 -8.97 5.92 0.97
CA ASN A 240 -8.69 4.73 0.18
C ASN A 240 -7.82 5.09 -1.01
N PHE A 241 -6.76 4.31 -1.22
CA PHE A 241 -5.88 4.43 -2.37
C PHE A 241 -6.16 3.28 -3.35
N ILE A 242 -6.41 3.57 -4.60
CA ILE A 242 -6.40 2.55 -5.66
C ILE A 242 -4.95 2.17 -5.91
N ALA A 243 -4.51 1.10 -5.26
CA ALA A 243 -3.12 0.64 -5.32
C ALA A 243 -2.78 0.02 -6.68
N THR A 244 -3.73 -0.75 -7.25
CA THR A 244 -3.68 -1.34 -8.60
C THR A 244 -5.08 -1.33 -9.20
N ASP A 245 -5.22 -1.75 -10.46
CA ASP A 245 -6.54 -1.87 -11.10
C ASP A 245 -7.48 -2.88 -10.42
N ASN A 246 -6.95 -3.74 -9.55
CA ASN A 246 -7.71 -4.77 -8.84
C ASN A 246 -7.83 -4.55 -7.33
N VAL A 247 -7.02 -3.64 -6.75
CA VAL A 247 -6.85 -3.53 -5.30
C VAL A 247 -7.09 -2.12 -4.79
N VAL A 248 -8.00 -2.00 -3.85
CA VAL A 248 -8.19 -0.80 -3.02
C VAL A 248 -7.52 -1.01 -1.68
N LEU A 249 -6.66 -0.08 -1.26
CA LEU A 249 -6.02 -0.05 0.05
C LEU A 249 -6.66 1.01 0.93
N ALA A 250 -7.22 0.64 2.08
CA ALA A 250 -7.60 1.58 3.11
C ALA A 250 -6.35 2.12 3.82
N PHE A 251 -5.91 3.30 3.41
CA PHE A 251 -4.67 3.88 3.91
C PHE A 251 -4.85 4.51 5.30
N TYR A 252 -5.95 5.25 5.51
CA TYR A 252 -6.33 5.81 6.79
C TYR A 252 -7.77 5.46 7.13
N ILE A 253 -8.00 5.08 8.38
CA ILE A 253 -9.31 4.77 8.94
C ILE A 253 -9.42 5.45 10.28
N SER A 254 -10.45 6.26 10.51
CA SER A 254 -10.65 6.91 11.79
C SER A 254 -12.12 7.24 12.05
N HIS A 255 -12.48 7.43 13.33
CA HIS A 255 -13.81 7.84 13.75
C HIS A 255 -13.74 8.74 14.98
N ASP A 256 -14.78 9.53 15.19
CA ASP A 256 -14.99 10.28 16.42
C ASP A 256 -15.47 9.32 17.51
N GLU A 257 -14.73 9.21 18.62
CA GLU A 257 -15.02 8.28 19.72
C GLU A 257 -16.38 8.53 20.37
N ASP A 258 -16.84 9.78 20.37
CA ASP A 258 -18.16 10.15 20.93
C ASP A 258 -19.31 9.48 20.19
N PHE A 259 -19.10 9.02 18.97
CA PHE A 259 -20.09 8.35 18.13
C PHE A 259 -19.83 6.85 17.95
N GLN A 260 -18.85 6.27 18.64
CA GLN A 260 -18.46 4.86 18.52
C GLN A 260 -19.64 3.90 18.72
N GLU A 261 -20.55 4.21 19.64
CA GLU A 261 -21.73 3.38 19.96
C GLU A 261 -22.72 3.28 18.79
N LEU A 262 -22.72 4.25 17.87
CA LEU A 262 -23.55 4.22 16.67
C LEU A 262 -22.94 3.34 15.55
N ARG A 263 -21.72 2.84 15.73
CA ARG A 263 -21.04 1.92 14.80
C ARG A 263 -20.79 2.50 13.40
N PRO A 264 -20.41 3.78 13.24
CA PRO A 264 -20.31 4.41 11.93
C PRO A 264 -19.30 3.72 11.00
N ILE A 265 -18.19 3.19 11.54
CA ILE A 265 -17.16 2.47 10.76
C ILE A 265 -17.72 1.20 10.09
N ASN A 266 -18.67 0.51 10.72
CA ASN A 266 -19.23 -0.70 10.13
C ASN A 266 -20.05 -0.38 8.87
N LEU A 267 -20.88 0.67 8.92
CA LEU A 267 -21.64 1.13 7.75
C LEU A 267 -20.71 1.76 6.72
N LEU A 268 -19.69 2.50 7.15
CA LEU A 268 -18.68 3.09 6.26
C LEU A 268 -18.06 2.01 5.36
N PHE A 269 -17.54 0.92 5.95
CA PHE A 269 -16.93 -0.15 5.15
C PHE A 269 -17.94 -0.92 4.32
N TYR A 270 -19.16 -1.14 4.80
CA TYR A 270 -20.21 -1.72 3.97
C TYR A 270 -20.41 -0.90 2.68
N LYS A 271 -20.48 0.43 2.78
CA LYS A 271 -20.64 1.32 1.62
C LYS A 271 -19.38 1.44 0.77
N VAL A 272 -18.20 1.38 1.36
CA VAL A 272 -16.93 1.35 0.62
C VAL A 272 -16.81 0.04 -0.19
N PHE A 273 -17.24 -1.10 0.36
CA PHE A 273 -17.25 -2.36 -0.39
C PHE A 273 -18.29 -2.35 -1.52
N GLU A 274 -19.49 -1.79 -1.28
CA GLU A 274 -20.50 -1.60 -2.32
C GLU A 274 -19.93 -0.81 -3.51
N TRP A 275 -19.27 0.32 -3.24
CA TRP A 275 -18.57 1.09 -4.25
C TRP A 275 -17.45 0.29 -4.93
N ALA A 276 -16.59 -0.39 -4.16
CA ALA A 276 -15.46 -1.14 -4.72
C ALA A 276 -15.92 -2.27 -5.66
N ILE A 277 -17.04 -2.93 -5.34
CA ILE A 277 -17.68 -3.95 -6.19
C ILE A 277 -18.23 -3.32 -7.47
N GLN A 278 -18.91 -2.18 -7.37
CA GLN A 278 -19.45 -1.45 -8.54
C GLN A 278 -18.33 -1.03 -9.50
N GLU A 279 -17.19 -0.60 -8.96
CA GLU A 279 -15.97 -0.26 -9.71
C GLU A 279 -15.15 -1.50 -10.15
N LYS A 280 -15.64 -2.73 -9.86
CA LYS A 280 -15.05 -4.01 -10.26
C LYS A 280 -13.68 -4.31 -9.63
N PHE A 281 -13.37 -3.73 -8.48
CA PHE A 281 -12.22 -4.15 -7.70
C PHE A 281 -12.42 -5.56 -7.15
N ARG A 282 -11.33 -6.33 -7.07
CA ARG A 282 -11.36 -7.73 -6.63
C ARG A 282 -10.94 -7.90 -5.18
N VAL A 283 -10.12 -6.97 -4.68
CA VAL A 283 -9.51 -7.06 -3.36
C VAL A 283 -9.59 -5.72 -2.65
N PHE A 284 -9.97 -5.79 -1.39
CA PHE A 284 -9.87 -4.69 -0.44
C PHE A 284 -8.81 -5.01 0.60
N ASP A 285 -7.73 -4.22 0.65
CA ASP A 285 -6.67 -4.34 1.65
C ASP A 285 -6.91 -3.33 2.78
N PHE A 286 -7.16 -3.81 3.97
CA PHE A 286 -7.30 -2.99 5.18
C PHE A 286 -5.96 -2.48 5.74
N GLY A 287 -4.84 -2.81 5.11
CA GLY A 287 -3.51 -2.55 5.62
C GLY A 287 -3.09 -3.50 6.77
N ILE A 288 -1.87 -3.30 7.25
CA ILE A 288 -1.27 -4.14 8.28
C ILE A 288 -1.99 -4.00 9.63
N PHE A 289 -1.89 -5.04 10.45
CA PHE A 289 -2.26 -5.03 11.86
C PHE A 289 -1.11 -5.47 12.78
N THR A 290 0.07 -5.67 12.21
CA THR A 290 1.32 -5.92 12.93
C THR A 290 2.26 -4.72 12.76
N VAL A 291 3.12 -4.48 13.72
CA VAL A 291 4.20 -3.49 13.66
C VAL A 291 5.43 -4.12 14.28
N ASN A 292 6.52 -4.25 13.50
CA ASN A 292 7.71 -5.01 13.89
C ASN A 292 7.37 -6.44 14.34
N GLU A 293 6.48 -7.09 13.58
CA GLU A 293 5.94 -8.44 13.82
C GLU A 293 5.06 -8.58 15.07
N GLU A 294 4.85 -7.51 15.84
CA GLU A 294 3.97 -7.51 17.00
C GLU A 294 2.50 -7.25 16.58
N PRO A 295 1.56 -8.17 16.88
CA PRO A 295 0.20 -8.07 16.43
C PRO A 295 -0.67 -7.18 17.32
N ASN A 296 -1.44 -6.28 16.70
CA ASN A 296 -2.57 -5.63 17.35
C ASN A 296 -3.82 -6.52 17.23
N MET A 297 -4.08 -7.32 18.26
CA MET A 297 -5.20 -8.30 18.28
C MET A 297 -6.58 -7.65 18.18
N GLY A 298 -6.74 -6.41 18.64
CA GLY A 298 -8.01 -5.66 18.52
C GLY A 298 -8.26 -5.30 17.05
N LEU A 299 -7.25 -4.80 16.38
CA LEU A 299 -7.30 -4.44 14.96
C LEU A 299 -7.44 -5.68 14.06
N ALA A 300 -6.73 -6.77 14.36
CA ALA A 300 -6.89 -8.05 13.67
C ALA A 300 -8.35 -8.52 13.72
N ARG A 301 -8.90 -8.64 14.92
CA ARG A 301 -10.30 -9.07 15.13
C ARG A 301 -11.31 -8.16 14.43
N PHE A 302 -11.08 -6.86 14.46
CA PHE A 302 -11.95 -5.90 13.77
C PHE A 302 -12.02 -6.20 12.26
N LYS A 303 -10.87 -6.40 11.62
CA LYS A 303 -10.76 -6.69 10.18
C LYS A 303 -11.30 -8.08 9.83
N GLU A 304 -10.97 -9.09 10.63
CA GLU A 304 -11.51 -10.47 10.50
C GLU A 304 -13.04 -10.51 10.57
N ASN A 305 -13.65 -9.64 11.36
CA ASN A 305 -15.11 -9.58 11.49
C ASN A 305 -15.80 -9.10 10.20
N PHE A 306 -15.08 -8.50 9.25
CA PHE A 306 -15.55 -8.25 7.88
C PHE A 306 -15.30 -9.41 6.92
N GLY A 307 -14.65 -10.49 7.37
CA GLY A 307 -14.28 -11.65 6.54
C GLY A 307 -12.89 -11.54 5.93
N ALA A 308 -12.06 -10.61 6.40
CA ALA A 308 -10.68 -10.48 5.92
C ALA A 308 -9.79 -11.62 6.40
N SER A 309 -8.74 -11.92 5.63
CA SER A 309 -7.69 -12.90 5.92
C SER A 309 -6.30 -12.27 5.83
N GLY A 310 -5.28 -12.94 6.38
CA GLY A 310 -3.92 -12.44 6.43
C GLY A 310 -3.15 -12.63 5.13
N GLN A 311 -2.39 -11.60 4.72
CA GLN A 311 -1.41 -11.65 3.63
C GLN A 311 -0.09 -11.05 4.10
N PHE A 312 1.02 -11.71 3.77
CA PHE A 312 2.33 -11.17 4.11
C PHE A 312 2.66 -9.89 3.32
N ARG A 313 3.29 -8.97 4.03
CA ARG A 313 3.99 -7.82 3.48
C ARG A 313 5.43 -7.91 3.95
N ASP A 314 6.28 -8.44 3.09
CA ASP A 314 7.64 -8.83 3.41
C ASP A 314 8.64 -7.71 3.12
N THR A 315 9.56 -7.52 4.05
CA THR A 315 10.79 -6.74 3.83
C THR A 315 11.98 -7.68 3.93
N LEU A 316 12.76 -7.73 2.85
CA LEU A 316 13.98 -8.53 2.78
C LEU A 316 15.20 -7.63 2.78
N GLU A 317 16.31 -8.16 3.29
CA GLU A 317 17.60 -7.47 3.35
C GLU A 317 18.73 -8.39 2.90
N LEU A 318 19.72 -7.80 2.23
CA LEU A 318 20.99 -8.42 1.88
C LEU A 318 22.12 -7.56 2.44
N HIS A 319 23.02 -8.15 3.22
CA HIS A 319 24.31 -7.56 3.57
C HIS A 319 25.32 -7.93 2.49
N LEU A 320 26.06 -6.93 1.96
CA LEU A 320 26.96 -7.07 0.79
C LEU A 320 28.41 -7.34 1.16
#